data_14e549adcbec49b85c9def250a76002b
#
_entry.id   14e549adcbec49b85c9def250a76002b
#
_cell.length_a   1.000
_cell.length_b   1.000
_cell.length_c   1.000
_cell.angle_alpha   90.00
_cell.angle_beta   90.00
_cell.angle_gamma   90.00
#
_symmetry.space_group_name_H-M   'P 1'
#
loop_
_entity.id
_entity.type
_entity.pdbx_description
1 polymer ?
#
loop_
_entity_poly.entity_id
_entity_poly.type
_entity_poly.pdbx_seq_one_letter_code
_entity_poly.pdbx_strand_id
1 'polypeptide(L)'
;GVEAGSAPYVPRLFHDVYTGVDVRQKKALPATELYKLLYEDPKSERLRRTQAIAALMFQFCGMSFADLAHLEKSALDQNVLRYNRIKTKTPMSVEVLNTAKEMINQLRSKEDSHPDCPDYLFDILRGDKKRTDERGYREYQSALRRFNNSLKDLARTLHLQSPVTSYTLRHSWA
;
A
#
# COMPACT_ATOMS: atom_id res chain seq x y z
N GLY A 1 -39.83 46.35 5.26
CA GLY A 1 -38.90 45.39 4.68
C GLY A 1 -37.58 45.47 5.40
N VAL A 2 -37.22 44.39 6.11
CA VAL A 2 -35.89 44.27 6.65
C VAL A 2 -34.98 43.95 5.49
N GLU A 3 -34.16 44.88 5.05
CA GLU A 3 -33.07 44.58 4.13
C GLU A 3 -32.14 43.58 4.85
N ALA A 4 -32.06 42.38 4.33
CA ALA A 4 -31.02 41.45 4.72
C ALA A 4 -29.69 42.07 4.31
N GLY A 5 -29.02 42.71 5.27
CA GLY A 5 -27.68 43.25 5.07
C GLY A 5 -26.77 42.10 4.63
N SER A 6 -26.36 42.09 3.37
CA SER A 6 -25.31 41.23 2.92
C SER A 6 -24.07 41.55 3.77
N ALA A 7 -23.55 40.54 4.47
CA ALA A 7 -22.32 40.69 5.21
C ALA A 7 -21.25 41.24 4.25
N PRO A 8 -20.51 42.30 4.64
CA PRO A 8 -19.53 42.89 3.76
C PRO A 8 -18.50 41.79 3.39
N TYR A 9 -18.26 41.64 2.10
CA TYR A 9 -17.18 40.81 1.60
C TYR A 9 -15.87 41.38 2.12
N VAL A 10 -15.21 40.66 3.05
CA VAL A 10 -13.88 41.00 3.53
C VAL A 10 -12.88 40.16 2.73
N PRO A 11 -12.19 40.77 1.75
CA PRO A 11 -11.12 40.11 1.02
C PRO A 11 -10.08 39.64 2.05
N ARG A 12 -9.72 38.38 2.01
CA ARG A 12 -8.74 37.78 2.92
C ARG A 12 -9.19 37.42 4.34
N LEU A 13 -10.50 37.29 4.59
CA LEU A 13 -11.00 36.89 5.90
C LEU A 13 -10.32 35.57 6.42
N PHE A 14 -9.91 34.70 5.51
CA PHE A 14 -9.24 33.41 5.81
C PHE A 14 -7.77 33.38 5.41
N HIS A 15 -7.17 34.53 5.09
CA HIS A 15 -5.77 34.55 4.63
C HIS A 15 -4.79 34.04 5.70
N ASP A 16 -5.07 34.27 6.96
CA ASP A 16 -4.23 33.89 8.09
C ASP A 16 -4.78 32.70 8.87
N VAL A 17 -5.87 32.07 8.40
CA VAL A 17 -6.37 30.85 8.97
C VAL A 17 -5.51 29.70 8.43
N TYR A 18 -4.54 29.30 9.23
CA TYR A 18 -3.79 28.05 8.98
C TYR A 18 -4.78 26.88 8.99
N THR A 19 -5.16 26.42 7.83
CA THR A 19 -6.13 25.31 7.67
C THR A 19 -5.55 23.97 8.04
N GLY A 20 -4.31 23.91 8.59
CA GLY A 20 -3.68 22.71 9.14
C GLY A 20 -3.46 21.57 8.16
N VAL A 21 -3.88 21.73 6.91
CA VAL A 21 -3.57 20.76 5.86
C VAL A 21 -2.19 21.10 5.35
N ASP A 22 -1.19 20.66 6.08
CA ASP A 22 0.14 20.47 5.52
C ASP A 22 -0.03 19.49 4.35
N VAL A 23 -0.25 20.02 3.17
CA VAL A 23 -0.19 19.27 1.92
C VAL A 23 1.29 18.95 1.73
N ARG A 24 1.79 17.99 2.53
CA ARG A 24 3.09 17.38 2.29
C ARG A 24 3.08 16.98 0.83
N GLN A 25 3.86 17.68 0.04
CA GLN A 25 4.00 17.36 -1.37
C GLN A 25 4.28 15.87 -1.46
N LYS A 26 3.37 15.16 -2.08
CA LYS A 26 3.46 13.72 -2.30
C LYS A 26 4.64 13.49 -3.24
N LYS A 27 5.83 13.36 -2.68
CA LYS A 27 7.04 13.18 -3.46
C LYS A 27 7.19 11.70 -3.82
N ALA A 28 7.23 11.43 -5.10
CA ALA A 28 7.74 10.16 -5.60
C ALA A 28 9.21 10.00 -5.21
N LEU A 29 9.67 8.77 -5.07
CA LEU A 29 11.09 8.48 -4.87
C LEU A 29 11.86 8.81 -6.13
N PRO A 30 13.10 9.35 -6.02
CA PRO A 30 14.01 9.42 -7.16
C PRO A 30 14.24 8.03 -7.76
N ALA A 31 14.38 7.95 -9.07
CA ALA A 31 14.54 6.66 -9.79
C ALA A 31 15.68 5.80 -9.24
N THR A 32 16.80 6.43 -8.87
CA THR A 32 17.98 5.75 -8.29
C THR A 32 17.66 5.14 -6.93
N GLU A 33 16.91 5.84 -6.06
CA GLU A 33 16.51 5.34 -4.76
C GLU A 33 15.43 4.27 -4.88
N LEU A 34 14.51 4.43 -5.81
CA LEU A 34 13.49 3.42 -6.10
C LEU A 34 14.13 2.11 -6.57
N TYR A 35 15.12 2.19 -7.46
CA TYR A 35 15.87 1.01 -7.92
C TYR A 35 16.56 0.29 -6.75
N LYS A 36 17.26 1.02 -5.89
CA LYS A 36 17.89 0.46 -4.70
C LYS A 36 16.85 -0.21 -3.79
N LEU A 37 15.75 0.47 -3.51
CA LEU A 37 14.70 -0.04 -2.65
C LEU A 37 14.13 -1.38 -3.15
N LEU A 38 13.93 -1.51 -4.46
CA LEU A 38 13.28 -2.68 -5.05
C LEU A 38 14.24 -3.83 -5.35
N TYR A 39 15.53 -3.58 -5.58
CA TYR A 39 16.43 -4.59 -6.15
C TYR A 39 17.77 -4.77 -5.43
N GLU A 40 18.22 -3.84 -4.60
CA GLU A 40 19.45 -4.00 -3.85
C GLU A 40 19.27 -4.96 -2.66
N ASP A 41 20.16 -5.96 -2.52
CA ASP A 41 20.05 -6.95 -1.45
C ASP A 41 20.27 -6.34 -0.05
N PRO A 42 19.27 -6.34 0.83
CA PRO A 42 19.39 -5.80 2.19
C PRO A 42 20.12 -6.76 3.15
N LYS A 43 20.57 -7.93 2.68
CA LYS A 43 21.27 -8.98 3.47
C LYS A 43 20.52 -9.43 4.73
N SER A 44 19.24 -9.21 4.80
CA SER A 44 18.36 -9.60 5.88
C SER A 44 17.09 -10.25 5.32
N GLU A 45 16.78 -11.48 5.76
CA GLU A 45 15.60 -12.20 5.30
C GLU A 45 14.31 -11.45 5.58
N ARG A 46 14.20 -10.87 6.76
CA ARG A 46 13.04 -10.02 7.10
C ARG A 46 12.86 -8.84 6.15
N LEU A 47 13.95 -8.18 5.79
CA LEU A 47 13.92 -7.04 4.88
C LEU A 47 13.74 -7.45 3.42
N ARG A 48 14.24 -8.62 3.00
CA ARG A 48 13.93 -9.19 1.67
C ARG A 48 12.43 -9.43 1.49
N ARG A 49 11.74 -9.94 2.53
CA ARG A 49 10.28 -10.09 2.51
C ARG A 49 9.58 -8.74 2.32
N THR A 50 9.99 -7.71 3.06
CA THR A 50 9.48 -6.35 2.92
C THR A 50 9.73 -5.79 1.52
N GLN A 51 10.93 -5.98 0.99
CA GLN A 51 11.33 -5.59 -0.35
C GLN A 51 10.49 -6.28 -1.42
N ALA A 52 10.26 -7.58 -1.29
CA ALA A 52 9.43 -8.33 -2.22
C ALA A 52 7.98 -7.82 -2.24
N ILE A 53 7.41 -7.49 -1.10
CA ILE A 53 6.07 -6.87 -1.01
C ILE A 53 6.07 -5.51 -1.74
N ALA A 54 7.08 -4.67 -1.49
CA ALA A 54 7.21 -3.37 -2.14
C ALA A 54 7.37 -3.50 -3.67
N ALA A 55 8.16 -4.46 -4.12
CA ALA A 55 8.36 -4.74 -5.55
C ALA A 55 7.06 -5.22 -6.22
N LEU A 56 6.28 -6.09 -5.57
CA LEU A 56 4.98 -6.51 -6.09
C LEU A 56 3.99 -5.34 -6.18
N MET A 57 3.91 -4.48 -5.17
CA MET A 57 3.07 -3.29 -5.23
C MET A 57 3.42 -2.42 -6.44
N PHE A 58 4.71 -2.27 -6.73
CA PHE A 58 5.19 -1.51 -7.87
C PHE A 58 4.87 -2.21 -9.20
N GLN A 59 5.20 -3.50 -9.34
CA GLN A 59 4.95 -4.29 -10.55
C GLN A 59 3.46 -4.43 -10.86
N PHE A 60 2.59 -4.43 -9.84
CA PHE A 60 1.14 -4.43 -10.01
C PHE A 60 0.55 -3.02 -10.20
N CYS A 61 1.24 -2.20 -11.00
CA CYS A 61 0.78 -0.88 -11.41
C CYS A 61 0.50 0.06 -10.23
N GLY A 62 1.39 0.09 -9.24
CA GLY A 62 1.22 0.93 -8.05
C GLY A 62 0.05 0.48 -7.17
N MET A 63 -0.16 -0.83 -7.05
CA MET A 63 -1.19 -1.38 -6.18
C MET A 63 -1.06 -0.84 -4.76
N SER A 64 -2.19 -0.52 -4.12
CA SER A 64 -2.17 -0.11 -2.73
C SER A 64 -1.85 -1.28 -1.79
N PHE A 65 -1.26 -0.99 -0.64
CA PHE A 65 -1.02 -2.03 0.37
C PHE A 65 -2.34 -2.68 0.85
N ALA A 66 -3.42 -1.91 0.91
CA ALA A 66 -4.74 -2.44 1.25
C ALA A 66 -5.21 -3.49 0.25
N ASP A 67 -5.11 -3.19 -1.05
CA ASP A 67 -5.49 -4.12 -2.10
C ASP A 67 -4.61 -5.38 -2.05
N LEU A 68 -3.29 -5.23 -1.92
CA LEU A 68 -2.36 -6.35 -1.84
C LEU A 68 -2.64 -7.25 -0.63
N ALA A 69 -2.84 -6.67 0.54
CA ALA A 69 -3.07 -7.41 1.78
C ALA A 69 -4.37 -8.24 1.77
N HIS A 70 -5.36 -7.80 0.99
CA HIS A 70 -6.66 -8.47 0.89
C HIS A 70 -6.82 -9.32 -0.38
N LEU A 71 -5.77 -9.50 -1.18
CA LEU A 71 -5.83 -10.41 -2.33
C LEU A 71 -6.11 -11.84 -1.87
N GLU A 72 -7.09 -12.46 -2.49
CA GLU A 72 -7.40 -13.89 -2.31
C GLU A 72 -6.65 -14.72 -3.35
N LYS A 73 -6.36 -15.99 -3.06
CA LYS A 73 -5.70 -16.92 -4.01
C LYS A 73 -6.46 -17.04 -5.32
N SER A 74 -7.80 -16.97 -5.26
CA SER A 74 -8.69 -16.98 -6.43
C SER A 74 -8.50 -15.78 -7.38
N ALA A 75 -7.90 -14.68 -6.91
CA ALA A 75 -7.60 -13.53 -7.75
C ALA A 75 -6.51 -13.81 -8.78
N LEU A 76 -5.64 -14.80 -8.51
CA LEU A 76 -4.56 -15.21 -9.40
C LEU A 76 -5.00 -16.38 -10.26
N ASP A 77 -5.18 -16.12 -11.55
CA ASP A 77 -5.49 -17.12 -12.58
C ASP A 77 -4.34 -17.19 -13.60
N GLN A 78 -3.56 -18.28 -13.54
CA GLN A 78 -2.35 -18.47 -14.35
C GLN A 78 -1.37 -17.28 -14.25
N ASN A 79 -1.43 -16.38 -15.24
CA ASN A 79 -0.54 -15.24 -15.38
C ASN A 79 -1.28 -13.90 -15.24
N VAL A 80 -2.54 -13.92 -14.80
CA VAL A 80 -3.36 -12.72 -14.69
C VAL A 80 -3.91 -12.61 -13.29
N LEU A 81 -3.71 -11.45 -12.70
CA LEU A 81 -4.28 -11.10 -11.41
C LEU A 81 -5.52 -10.24 -11.63
N ARG A 82 -6.68 -10.73 -11.20
CA ARG A 82 -7.96 -10.02 -11.30
C ARG A 82 -8.52 -9.72 -9.92
N TYR A 83 -8.77 -8.46 -9.64
CA TYR A 83 -9.30 -8.03 -8.36
C TYR A 83 -10.10 -6.73 -8.49
N ASN A 84 -10.91 -6.43 -7.49
CA ASN A 84 -11.59 -5.14 -7.38
C ASN A 84 -10.86 -4.27 -6.35
N ARG A 85 -10.56 -3.04 -6.71
CA ARG A 85 -9.99 -2.08 -5.75
C ARG A 85 -10.92 -1.92 -4.55
N ILE A 86 -10.38 -2.00 -3.35
CA ILE A 86 -11.18 -1.89 -2.12
C ILE A 86 -11.87 -0.53 -2.02
N LYS A 87 -11.13 0.55 -2.31
CA LYS A 87 -11.63 1.92 -2.16
C LYS A 87 -12.65 2.32 -3.23
N THR A 88 -12.39 2.00 -4.47
CA THR A 88 -13.18 2.49 -5.62
C THR A 88 -14.07 1.43 -6.25
N LYS A 89 -13.92 0.17 -5.85
CA LYS A 89 -14.59 -1.00 -6.46
C LYS A 89 -14.30 -1.18 -7.95
N THR A 90 -13.32 -0.48 -8.48
CA THR A 90 -12.91 -0.58 -9.88
C THR A 90 -12.29 -1.95 -10.15
N PRO A 91 -12.74 -2.70 -11.16
CA PRO A 91 -12.13 -3.95 -11.55
C PRO A 91 -10.74 -3.70 -12.16
N MET A 92 -9.78 -4.50 -11.76
CA MET A 92 -8.40 -4.45 -12.21
C MET A 92 -7.99 -5.81 -12.78
N SER A 93 -7.25 -5.77 -13.87
CA SER A 93 -6.61 -6.94 -14.46
C SER A 93 -5.16 -6.60 -14.76
N VAL A 94 -4.24 -7.34 -14.16
CA VAL A 94 -2.80 -7.09 -14.26
C VAL A 94 -2.10 -8.37 -14.69
N GLU A 95 -1.23 -8.28 -15.69
CA GLU A 95 -0.37 -9.39 -16.08
C GLU A 95 0.73 -9.62 -15.04
N VAL A 96 0.92 -10.87 -14.68
CA VAL A 96 1.91 -11.30 -13.70
C VAL A 96 3.16 -11.79 -14.43
N LEU A 97 4.21 -10.99 -14.41
CA LEU A 97 5.49 -11.32 -15.02
C LEU A 97 6.20 -12.45 -14.25
N ASN A 98 7.15 -13.13 -14.88
CA ASN A 98 7.87 -14.25 -14.26
C ASN A 98 8.57 -13.84 -12.97
N THR A 99 9.18 -12.65 -12.92
CA THR A 99 9.79 -12.12 -11.69
C THR A 99 8.79 -11.94 -10.56
N ALA A 100 7.58 -11.48 -10.87
CA ALA A 100 6.51 -11.37 -9.89
C ALA A 100 6.02 -12.73 -9.40
N LYS A 101 5.97 -13.75 -10.26
CA LYS A 101 5.62 -15.12 -9.87
C LYS A 101 6.58 -15.70 -8.85
N GLU A 102 7.86 -15.51 -9.04
CA GLU A 102 8.88 -15.95 -8.08
C GLU A 102 8.68 -15.29 -6.71
N MET A 103 8.44 -13.98 -6.69
CA MET A 103 8.13 -13.25 -5.46
C MET A 103 6.83 -13.72 -4.79
N ILE A 104 5.78 -13.97 -5.58
CA ILE A 104 4.51 -14.52 -5.08
C ILE A 104 4.75 -15.87 -4.43
N ASN A 105 5.50 -16.77 -5.06
CA ASN A 105 5.80 -18.10 -4.52
C ASN A 105 6.58 -18.03 -3.20
N GLN A 106 7.48 -17.07 -3.05
CA GLN A 106 8.23 -16.84 -1.81
C GLN A 106 7.36 -16.28 -0.67
N LEU A 107 6.37 -15.45 -1.03
CA LEU A 107 5.51 -14.73 -0.08
C LEU A 107 4.18 -15.44 0.18
N ARG A 108 3.84 -16.43 -0.63
CA ARG A 108 2.56 -17.12 -0.57
C ARG A 108 2.34 -17.74 0.80
N SER A 109 1.12 -17.61 1.29
CA SER A 109 0.69 -18.31 2.50
C SER A 109 0.83 -19.82 2.31
N LYS A 110 1.51 -20.49 3.23
CA LYS A 110 1.73 -21.94 3.22
C LYS A 110 0.65 -22.70 3.99
N GLU A 111 -0.13 -21.99 4.78
CA GLU A 111 -1.18 -22.60 5.58
C GLU A 111 -2.41 -22.87 4.70
N ASP A 112 -2.95 -24.08 4.82
CA ASP A 112 -4.26 -24.40 4.31
C ASP A 112 -5.29 -23.61 5.12
N SER A 113 -6.07 -22.82 4.44
CA SER A 113 -7.07 -21.97 5.09
C SER A 113 -8.13 -22.85 5.74
N HIS A 114 -8.48 -22.52 6.97
CA HIS A 114 -9.69 -23.08 7.57
C HIS A 114 -10.90 -22.74 6.68
N PRO A 115 -11.91 -23.62 6.53
CA PRO A 115 -13.06 -23.37 5.64
C PRO A 115 -13.75 -22.03 5.84
N ASP A 116 -13.67 -21.46 7.05
CA ASP A 116 -14.26 -20.17 7.41
C ASP A 116 -13.30 -18.99 7.27
N CYS A 117 -12.04 -19.22 6.88
CA CYS A 117 -11.03 -18.17 6.75
C CYS A 117 -10.92 -17.68 5.30
N PRO A 118 -10.66 -16.38 5.09
CA PRO A 118 -10.32 -15.89 3.76
C PRO A 118 -9.05 -16.58 3.27
N ASP A 119 -9.11 -17.08 2.05
CA ASP A 119 -7.97 -17.72 1.40
C ASP A 119 -7.04 -16.65 0.80
N TYR A 120 -6.39 -15.88 1.67
CA TYR A 120 -5.49 -14.81 1.25
C TYR A 120 -4.27 -15.35 0.51
N LEU A 121 -3.90 -14.64 -0.56
CA LEU A 121 -2.72 -14.98 -1.35
C LEU A 121 -1.43 -14.83 -0.54
N PHE A 122 -1.35 -13.80 0.32
CA PHE A 122 -0.19 -13.50 1.14
C PHE A 122 -0.54 -13.58 2.64
N ASP A 123 0.43 -14.01 3.44
CA ASP A 123 0.34 -14.06 4.90
C ASP A 123 0.62 -12.67 5.52
N ILE A 124 -0.23 -11.70 5.17
CA ILE A 124 -0.18 -10.32 5.69
C ILE A 124 -1.25 -10.12 6.76
N LEU A 125 -2.47 -10.58 6.48
CA LEU A 125 -3.61 -10.58 7.39
C LEU A 125 -3.83 -11.99 7.91
N ARG A 126 -4.04 -12.11 9.22
CA ARG A 126 -4.18 -13.39 9.94
C ARG A 126 -5.56 -13.58 10.55
N GLY A 127 -6.57 -12.92 9.98
CA GLY A 127 -7.93 -13.02 10.51
C GLY A 127 -8.51 -14.42 10.34
N ASP A 128 -9.19 -14.92 11.37
CA ASP A 128 -9.91 -16.20 11.32
C ASP A 128 -11.11 -16.16 10.37
N LYS A 129 -11.55 -14.98 9.96
CA LYS A 129 -12.69 -14.75 9.04
C LYS A 129 -12.46 -13.48 8.24
N LYS A 130 -13.06 -13.43 7.04
CA LYS A 130 -13.15 -12.21 6.25
C LYS A 130 -13.90 -11.15 7.06
N ARG A 131 -13.17 -10.18 7.61
CA ARG A 131 -13.72 -9.19 8.51
C ARG A 131 -13.89 -7.87 7.81
N THR A 132 -15.13 -7.42 7.75
CA THR A 132 -15.48 -6.05 7.34
C THR A 132 -15.80 -5.17 8.54
N ASP A 133 -15.61 -5.69 9.75
CA ASP A 133 -15.86 -5.04 11.02
C ASP A 133 -14.64 -4.26 11.55
N GLU A 134 -14.80 -3.66 12.72
CA GLU A 134 -13.74 -2.90 13.39
C GLU A 134 -12.49 -3.76 13.71
N ARG A 135 -12.65 -5.06 14.00
CA ARG A 135 -11.50 -5.96 14.25
C ARG A 135 -10.66 -6.14 13.00
N GLY A 136 -11.30 -6.36 11.85
CA GLY A 136 -10.61 -6.47 10.57
C GLY A 136 -9.89 -5.17 10.20
N TYR A 137 -10.51 -4.04 10.47
CA TYR A 137 -9.86 -2.74 10.27
C TYR A 137 -8.63 -2.54 11.16
N ARG A 138 -8.73 -2.88 12.45
CA ARG A 138 -7.58 -2.80 13.40
C ARG A 138 -6.44 -3.75 13.00
N GLU A 139 -6.77 -4.94 12.54
CA GLU A 139 -5.77 -5.90 12.04
C GLU A 139 -5.03 -5.33 10.83
N TYR A 140 -5.76 -4.80 9.86
CA TYR A 140 -5.17 -4.14 8.70
C TYR A 140 -4.30 -2.95 9.10
N GLN A 141 -4.76 -2.08 10.00
CA GLN A 141 -3.98 -0.93 10.49
C GLN A 141 -2.67 -1.38 11.17
N SER A 142 -2.71 -2.48 11.92
CA SER A 142 -1.52 -3.06 12.53
C SER A 142 -0.55 -3.60 11.47
N ALA A 143 -1.07 -4.29 10.44
CA ALA A 143 -0.26 -4.79 9.33
C ALA A 143 0.39 -3.64 8.54
N LEU A 144 -0.36 -2.59 8.24
CA LEU A 144 0.15 -1.39 7.57
C LEU A 144 1.25 -0.71 8.37
N ARG A 145 1.06 -0.57 9.68
CA ARG A 145 2.08 0.00 10.57
C ARG A 145 3.36 -0.83 10.58
N ARG A 146 3.25 -2.14 10.70
CA ARG A 146 4.41 -3.05 10.64
C ARG A 146 5.13 -2.93 9.31
N PHE A 147 4.41 -2.91 8.19
CA PHE A 147 4.98 -2.76 6.86
C PHE A 147 5.71 -1.43 6.69
N ASN A 148 5.09 -0.32 7.07
CA ASN A 148 5.73 1.00 6.99
C ASN A 148 6.98 1.11 7.89
N ASN A 149 6.98 0.50 9.07
CA ASN A 149 8.17 0.44 9.92
C ASN A 149 9.28 -0.38 9.26
N SER A 150 8.94 -1.53 8.68
CA SER A 150 9.91 -2.36 7.94
C SER A 150 10.45 -1.65 6.69
N LEU A 151 9.63 -0.84 5.99
CA LEU A 151 10.09 0.00 4.89
C LEU A 151 11.10 1.07 5.35
N LYS A 152 10.88 1.67 6.51
CA LYS A 152 11.85 2.61 7.11
C LYS A 152 13.18 1.93 7.44
N ASP A 153 13.12 0.72 8.00
CA ASP A 153 14.31 -0.07 8.28
C ASP A 153 15.05 -0.45 7.00
N LEU A 154 14.32 -0.88 5.97
CA LEU A 154 14.87 -1.18 4.65
C LEU A 154 15.55 0.05 4.03
N ALA A 155 14.88 1.20 4.03
CA ALA A 155 15.43 2.45 3.53
C ALA A 155 16.71 2.85 4.26
N ARG A 156 16.74 2.69 5.58
CA ARG A 156 17.93 2.95 6.40
C ARG A 156 19.07 2.01 6.05
N THR A 157 18.79 0.72 5.92
CA THR A 157 19.79 -0.30 5.57
C THR A 157 20.39 -0.07 4.19
N LEU A 158 19.59 0.41 3.24
CA LEU A 158 20.02 0.72 1.88
C LEU A 158 20.53 2.17 1.72
N HIS A 159 20.66 2.91 2.82
CA HIS A 159 21.14 4.30 2.83
C HIS A 159 20.35 5.26 1.93
N LEU A 160 19.03 5.10 1.87
CA LEU A 160 18.16 6.02 1.14
C LEU A 160 18.02 7.35 1.90
N GLN A 161 17.96 8.45 1.16
CA GLN A 161 17.80 9.80 1.73
C GLN A 161 16.33 10.21 1.88
N SER A 162 15.47 9.66 1.02
CA SER A 162 14.05 9.99 0.99
C SER A 162 13.26 9.13 1.98
N PRO A 163 12.23 9.68 2.63
CA PRO A 163 11.33 8.90 3.48
C PRO A 163 10.50 7.93 2.60
N VAL A 164 10.41 6.67 3.04
CA VAL A 164 9.68 5.62 2.32
C VAL A 164 8.50 5.14 3.12
N THR A 165 7.33 5.11 2.48
CA THR A 165 6.09 4.53 2.99
C THR A 165 5.38 3.76 1.87
N SER A 166 4.40 2.94 2.22
CA SER A 166 3.53 2.28 1.22
C SER A 166 2.87 3.28 0.26
N TYR A 167 2.56 4.47 0.75
CA TYR A 167 1.99 5.55 -0.05
C TYR A 167 3.00 6.16 -1.04
N THR A 168 4.24 6.39 -0.59
CA THR A 168 5.34 6.86 -1.44
C THR A 168 5.61 5.90 -2.60
N LEU A 169 5.61 4.59 -2.34
CA LEU A 169 5.77 3.56 -3.37
C LEU A 169 4.71 3.67 -4.46
N ARG A 170 3.45 3.83 -4.06
CA ARG A 170 2.36 3.99 -5.03
C ARG A 170 2.53 5.24 -5.91
N HIS A 171 2.98 6.36 -5.33
CA HIS A 171 3.23 7.58 -6.09
C HIS A 171 4.45 7.49 -6.98
N SER A 172 5.43 6.66 -6.65
CA SER A 172 6.64 6.47 -7.47
C SER A 172 6.37 5.68 -8.74
N TRP A 173 5.27 4.93 -8.80
CA TRP A 173 4.86 4.24 -10.02
C TRP A 173 4.14 5.18 -11.01
N ALA A 174 3.38 6.12 -10.52
CA ALA A 174 2.68 7.11 -11.34
C ALA A 174 3.69 8.13 -11.90
#